data_98abc94fc6c38754472a87ea46333950
#
_entry.id   98abc94fc6c38754472a87ea46333950
#
_cell.length_a   1.000
_cell.length_b   1.000
_cell.length_c   1.000
_cell.angle_alpha   90.00
_cell.angle_beta   90.00
_cell.angle_gamma   90.00
#
_symmetry.space_group_name_H-M   'P 1'
#
loop_
_entity.id
_entity.type
_entity.pdbx_description
1 polymer ?
#
loop_
_entity_poly.entity_id
_entity_poly.type
_entity_poly.pdbx_seq_one_letter_code
_entity_poly.pdbx_strand_id
1 'polypeptide(L)'
;MTRIRVAIRVPVGRPLRDIAAFAARCEDAGFDGVGIHDHPSSGRDAYLALALAAQATRHLRLFPATSSPVVRHPLVLASLANSLQEIAPGRTCLTVAPGFISTRSIGQPRAGLKFMRDAIGDLRHLLAGETVGFGPTATRLRNRTAAPPVYLLAAGPRMIELAGEVADGAFLMVGLDPASIRAARRHLEIGATRAGRTLADIPVVFVVTLGLGPNDTVGAQWVRSWFQPGQPFLAYPSVANLRWLREAGFELDEAHDPTAIPEDRAHQIADAFGLFGSPERCADRLLQAREESGVDDVFLFPAHDLAGGYAMPEAEVDAFERIIRSRLGV
;
A
#
# COMPACT_ATOMS: atom_id res chain seq x y z
N MET A 1 -21.04 1.99 14.15
CA MET A 1 -19.56 1.99 13.85
C MET A 1 -19.38 1.61 12.39
N THR A 2 -18.59 2.36 11.63
CA THR A 2 -18.23 2.00 10.24
C THR A 2 -17.45 0.69 10.24
N ARG A 3 -17.70 -0.23 9.30
CA ARG A 3 -16.93 -1.49 9.18
C ARG A 3 -15.48 -1.22 8.77
N ILE A 4 -14.56 -2.13 9.09
CA ILE A 4 -13.20 -2.09 8.57
C ILE A 4 -13.25 -2.46 7.08
N ARG A 5 -12.64 -1.63 6.23
CA ARG A 5 -12.46 -1.92 4.81
C ARG A 5 -11.12 -2.64 4.62
N VAL A 6 -11.14 -3.70 3.85
CA VAL A 6 -9.95 -4.54 3.65
C VAL A 6 -9.68 -4.73 2.18
N ALA A 7 -8.51 -4.29 1.73
CA ALA A 7 -7.97 -4.58 0.41
C ALA A 7 -6.77 -5.53 0.53
N ILE A 8 -6.46 -6.25 -0.55
CA ILE A 8 -5.31 -7.18 -0.58
C ILE A 8 -4.43 -6.94 -1.80
N ARG A 9 -3.13 -7.17 -1.65
CA ARG A 9 -2.15 -7.13 -2.73
C ARG A 9 -2.30 -8.35 -3.63
N VAL A 10 -2.43 -8.12 -4.94
CA VAL A 10 -2.45 -9.14 -5.98
C VAL A 10 -1.22 -8.95 -6.88
N PRO A 11 -0.27 -9.89 -6.89
CA PRO A 11 0.93 -9.80 -7.72
C PRO A 11 0.63 -10.16 -9.18
N VAL A 12 1.49 -9.72 -10.09
CA VAL A 12 1.41 -10.03 -11.54
C VAL A 12 2.15 -11.32 -11.91
N GLY A 13 2.09 -12.33 -11.03
CA GLY A 13 2.82 -13.60 -11.14
C GLY A 13 2.20 -14.64 -12.09
N ARG A 14 0.92 -14.47 -12.46
CA ARG A 14 0.17 -15.39 -13.34
C ARG A 14 -0.25 -14.72 -14.65
N PRO A 15 -0.73 -15.46 -15.66
CA PRO A 15 -1.36 -14.89 -16.84
C PRO A 15 -2.45 -13.86 -16.48
N LEU A 16 -2.60 -12.81 -17.30
CA LEU A 16 -3.51 -11.69 -16.98
C LEU A 16 -4.98 -12.13 -16.73
N ARG A 17 -5.44 -13.16 -17.44
CA ARG A 17 -6.79 -13.71 -17.24
C ARG A 17 -6.95 -14.36 -15.86
N ASP A 18 -5.91 -15.04 -15.39
CA ASP A 18 -5.91 -15.69 -14.07
C ASP A 18 -5.87 -14.65 -12.95
N ILE A 19 -5.16 -13.53 -13.18
CA ILE A 19 -5.15 -12.38 -12.24
C ILE A 19 -6.55 -11.78 -12.14
N ALA A 20 -7.24 -11.61 -13.28
CA ALA A 20 -8.62 -11.10 -13.30
C ALA A 20 -9.59 -12.04 -12.58
N ALA A 21 -9.49 -13.34 -12.82
CA ALA A 21 -10.29 -14.35 -12.12
C ALA A 21 -10.00 -14.35 -10.61
N PHE A 22 -8.74 -14.17 -10.23
CA PHE A 22 -8.37 -14.07 -8.82
C PHE A 22 -8.91 -12.78 -8.16
N ALA A 23 -8.96 -11.66 -8.88
CA ALA A 23 -9.60 -10.45 -8.38
C ALA A 23 -11.11 -10.65 -8.15
N ALA A 24 -11.81 -11.36 -9.05
CA ALA A 24 -13.20 -11.75 -8.84
C ALA A 24 -13.36 -12.64 -7.60
N ARG A 25 -12.45 -13.60 -7.39
CA ARG A 25 -12.43 -14.41 -6.17
C ARG A 25 -12.21 -13.57 -4.89
N CYS A 26 -11.37 -12.54 -4.94
CA CYS A 26 -11.24 -11.61 -3.81
C CYS A 26 -12.54 -10.87 -3.52
N GLU A 27 -13.28 -10.46 -4.56
CA GLU A 27 -14.61 -9.83 -4.39
C GLU A 27 -15.61 -10.79 -3.74
N ASP A 28 -15.70 -12.04 -4.22
CA ASP A 28 -16.57 -13.09 -3.67
C ASP A 28 -16.21 -13.40 -2.21
N ALA A 29 -14.92 -13.43 -1.87
CA ALA A 29 -14.43 -13.60 -0.51
C ALA A 29 -14.79 -12.42 0.42
N GLY A 30 -15.21 -11.28 -0.13
CA GLY A 30 -15.68 -10.11 0.62
C GLY A 30 -14.63 -9.04 0.86
N PHE A 31 -13.53 -9.03 0.12
CA PHE A 31 -12.62 -7.89 0.13
C PHE A 31 -13.25 -6.63 -0.45
N ASP A 32 -12.83 -5.47 0.02
CA ASP A 32 -13.28 -4.16 -0.47
C ASP A 32 -12.42 -3.65 -1.64
N GLY A 33 -11.26 -4.23 -1.86
CA GLY A 33 -10.37 -3.80 -2.93
C GLY A 33 -9.21 -4.74 -3.21
N VAL A 34 -8.61 -4.58 -4.38
CA VAL A 34 -7.34 -5.20 -4.73
C VAL A 34 -6.35 -4.17 -5.25
N GLY A 35 -5.12 -4.26 -4.76
CA GLY A 35 -3.98 -3.53 -5.30
C GLY A 35 -3.14 -4.42 -6.20
N ILE A 36 -3.08 -4.13 -7.48
CA ILE A 36 -2.27 -4.90 -8.43
C ILE A 36 -0.85 -4.34 -8.48
N HIS A 37 0.12 -5.22 -8.26
CA HIS A 37 1.53 -4.87 -8.20
C HIS A 37 2.06 -4.34 -9.54
N ASP A 38 2.47 -3.06 -9.60
CA ASP A 38 3.07 -2.45 -10.79
C ASP A 38 4.58 -2.69 -10.81
N HIS A 39 4.97 -3.80 -11.40
CA HIS A 39 6.36 -4.26 -11.49
C HIS A 39 6.70 -4.68 -12.93
N PRO A 40 7.13 -3.75 -13.78
CA PRO A 40 7.34 -3.98 -15.22
C PRO A 40 8.27 -5.15 -15.55
N SER A 41 9.29 -5.42 -14.72
CA SER A 41 10.22 -6.53 -14.91
C SER A 41 9.57 -7.92 -14.78
N SER A 42 8.31 -8.01 -14.32
CA SER A 42 7.53 -9.25 -14.37
C SER A 42 7.14 -9.66 -15.79
N GLY A 43 7.27 -8.77 -16.77
CA GLY A 43 6.80 -8.96 -18.13
C GLY A 43 5.30 -8.82 -18.31
N ARG A 44 4.56 -8.36 -17.26
CA ARG A 44 3.11 -8.10 -17.31
C ARG A 44 2.81 -6.70 -16.83
N ASP A 45 1.92 -6.02 -17.56
CA ASP A 45 1.52 -4.66 -17.23
C ASP A 45 0.38 -4.67 -16.19
N ALA A 46 0.54 -3.89 -15.13
CA ALA A 46 -0.44 -3.81 -14.04
C ALA A 46 -1.76 -3.19 -14.50
N TYR A 47 -1.74 -2.23 -15.42
CA TYR A 47 -2.97 -1.56 -15.89
C TYR A 47 -3.79 -2.46 -16.83
N LEU A 48 -3.13 -3.32 -17.62
CA LEU A 48 -3.85 -4.35 -18.35
C LEU A 48 -4.50 -5.35 -17.40
N ALA A 49 -3.81 -5.76 -16.34
CA ALA A 49 -4.38 -6.61 -15.30
C ALA A 49 -5.55 -5.93 -14.57
N LEU A 50 -5.40 -4.63 -14.21
CA LEU A 50 -6.47 -3.83 -13.59
C LEU A 50 -7.68 -3.68 -14.49
N ALA A 51 -7.49 -3.46 -15.79
CA ALA A 51 -8.59 -3.34 -16.75
C ALA A 51 -9.40 -4.65 -16.86
N LEU A 52 -8.71 -5.79 -16.90
CA LEU A 52 -9.37 -7.12 -16.90
C LEU A 52 -10.06 -7.40 -15.56
N ALA A 53 -9.44 -7.07 -14.43
CA ALA A 53 -10.03 -7.18 -13.11
C ALA A 53 -11.29 -6.28 -12.98
N ALA A 54 -11.25 -5.07 -13.57
CA ALA A 54 -12.39 -4.14 -13.58
C ALA A 54 -13.61 -4.72 -14.30
N GLN A 55 -13.38 -5.48 -15.37
CA GLN A 55 -14.45 -6.18 -16.11
C GLN A 55 -14.94 -7.44 -15.38
N ALA A 56 -14.08 -8.09 -14.62
CA ALA A 56 -14.41 -9.31 -13.88
C ALA A 56 -15.08 -9.05 -12.52
N THR A 57 -15.11 -7.80 -12.05
CA THR A 57 -15.61 -7.41 -10.72
C THR A 57 -16.64 -6.29 -10.81
N ARG A 58 -17.49 -6.12 -9.78
CA ARG A 58 -18.58 -5.13 -9.75
C ARG A 58 -18.42 -4.03 -8.72
N HIS A 59 -17.81 -4.34 -7.57
CA HIS A 59 -17.77 -3.45 -6.40
C HIS A 59 -16.35 -3.19 -5.90
N LEU A 60 -15.40 -4.04 -6.31
CA LEU A 60 -14.04 -4.02 -5.82
C LEU A 60 -13.32 -2.72 -6.18
N ARG A 61 -12.74 -2.05 -5.20
CA ARG A 61 -11.84 -0.92 -5.43
C ARG A 61 -10.54 -1.42 -6.07
N LEU A 62 -10.11 -0.77 -7.15
CA LEU A 62 -8.99 -1.18 -7.99
C LEU A 62 -7.91 -0.10 -8.02
N PHE A 63 -6.68 -0.48 -7.76
CA PHE A 63 -5.55 0.46 -7.76
C PHE A 63 -4.21 -0.23 -8.07
N PRO A 64 -3.25 0.48 -8.70
CA PRO A 64 -1.89 -0.01 -8.82
C PRO A 64 -1.22 0.01 -7.43
N ALA A 65 -0.47 -1.02 -7.06
CA ALA A 65 0.17 -1.11 -5.74
C ALA A 65 1.69 -1.28 -5.83
N THR A 66 2.44 -0.25 -6.15
CA THR A 66 2.08 1.12 -6.53
C THR A 66 2.77 1.50 -7.82
N SER A 67 2.25 2.47 -8.57
CA SER A 67 2.96 3.03 -9.72
C SER A 67 4.01 4.07 -9.28
N SER A 68 5.04 4.24 -10.09
CA SER A 68 6.06 5.26 -9.86
C SER A 68 6.10 6.26 -11.03
N PRO A 69 6.01 7.58 -10.74
CA PRO A 69 6.15 8.61 -11.78
C PRO A 69 7.55 8.66 -12.43
N VAL A 70 8.53 7.99 -11.83
CA VAL A 70 9.87 7.79 -12.43
C VAL A 70 9.82 6.74 -13.56
N VAL A 71 9.02 5.69 -13.38
CA VAL A 71 8.91 4.59 -14.34
C VAL A 71 7.91 4.91 -15.45
N ARG A 72 6.82 5.59 -15.08
CA ARG A 72 5.76 5.99 -16.00
C ARG A 72 5.54 7.50 -15.91
N HIS A 73 5.76 8.20 -17.01
CA HIS A 73 5.57 9.65 -17.05
C HIS A 73 4.17 10.06 -16.52
N PRO A 74 4.00 11.18 -15.78
CA PRO A 74 2.71 11.60 -15.23
C PRO A 74 1.59 11.66 -16.25
N LEU A 75 1.84 12.13 -17.47
CA LEU A 75 0.84 12.12 -18.56
C LEU A 75 0.35 10.71 -18.90
N VAL A 76 1.25 9.73 -18.92
CA VAL A 76 0.91 8.32 -19.17
C VAL A 76 0.09 7.75 -18.02
N LEU A 77 0.49 8.02 -16.78
CA LEU A 77 -0.27 7.60 -15.59
C LEU A 77 -1.66 8.23 -15.55
N ALA A 78 -1.78 9.51 -15.85
CA ALA A 78 -3.08 10.20 -15.93
C ALA A 78 -3.99 9.58 -16.99
N SER A 79 -3.46 9.27 -18.18
CA SER A 79 -4.21 8.60 -19.25
C SER A 79 -4.67 7.20 -18.85
N LEU A 80 -3.79 6.40 -18.21
CA LEU A 80 -4.11 5.06 -17.73
C LEU A 80 -5.17 5.09 -16.62
N ALA A 81 -5.03 6.01 -15.66
CA ALA A 81 -5.98 6.17 -14.56
C ALA A 81 -7.37 6.63 -15.09
N ASN A 82 -7.40 7.56 -16.05
CA ASN A 82 -8.62 8.00 -16.70
C ASN A 82 -9.32 6.86 -17.45
N SER A 83 -8.56 6.05 -18.20
CA SER A 83 -9.11 4.90 -18.94
C SER A 83 -9.65 3.83 -17.97
N LEU A 84 -8.95 3.58 -16.88
CA LEU A 84 -9.41 2.63 -15.87
C LEU A 84 -10.69 3.12 -15.17
N GLN A 85 -10.78 4.43 -14.89
CA GLN A 85 -11.99 5.07 -14.34
C GLN A 85 -13.20 4.98 -15.31
N GLU A 86 -12.95 5.02 -16.62
CA GLU A 86 -13.99 4.82 -17.65
C GLU A 86 -14.55 3.39 -17.58
N ILE A 87 -13.67 2.37 -17.42
CA ILE A 87 -14.06 0.96 -17.32
C ILE A 87 -14.75 0.66 -15.97
N ALA A 88 -14.28 1.27 -14.88
CA ALA A 88 -14.74 1.02 -13.52
C ALA A 88 -15.07 2.33 -12.77
N PRO A 89 -16.16 3.04 -13.16
CA PRO A 89 -16.49 4.34 -12.59
C PRO A 89 -16.66 4.31 -11.07
N GLY A 90 -15.97 5.20 -10.35
CA GLY A 90 -16.04 5.35 -8.91
C GLY A 90 -15.33 4.23 -8.08
N ARG A 91 -14.73 3.26 -8.77
CA ARG A 91 -14.03 2.13 -8.11
C ARG A 91 -12.51 2.21 -8.23
N THR A 92 -11.97 3.25 -8.82
CA THR A 92 -10.54 3.36 -9.11
C THR A 92 -9.86 4.40 -8.24
N CYS A 93 -8.58 4.15 -7.95
CA CYS A 93 -7.69 5.07 -7.27
C CYS A 93 -6.32 4.96 -7.93
N LEU A 94 -5.68 6.10 -8.23
CA LEU A 94 -4.29 6.10 -8.69
C LEU A 94 -3.36 6.19 -7.49
N THR A 95 -2.77 5.06 -7.09
CA THR A 95 -1.79 5.04 -6.01
C THR A 95 -0.38 5.14 -6.56
N VAL A 96 0.34 6.19 -6.17
CA VAL A 96 1.73 6.43 -6.57
C VAL A 96 2.70 6.34 -5.40
N ALA A 97 3.95 6.02 -5.70
CA ALA A 97 5.04 5.95 -4.73
C ALA A 97 6.36 6.46 -5.32
N PRO A 98 7.35 6.84 -4.49
CA PRO A 98 8.67 7.26 -4.96
C PRO A 98 9.42 6.22 -5.80
N GLY A 99 8.95 4.98 -5.79
CA GLY A 99 9.61 3.84 -6.40
C GLY A 99 10.60 3.17 -5.45
N PHE A 100 10.92 1.93 -5.75
CA PHE A 100 11.93 1.13 -5.07
C PHE A 100 12.46 0.06 -6.05
N ILE A 101 11.86 -1.13 -6.09
CA ILE A 101 12.26 -2.18 -7.03
C ILE A 101 12.02 -1.73 -8.48
N SER A 102 10.88 -1.13 -8.76
CA SER A 102 10.51 -0.68 -10.11
C SER A 102 11.49 0.35 -10.69
N THR A 103 11.92 1.34 -9.90
CA THR A 103 12.90 2.34 -10.34
C THR A 103 14.29 1.74 -10.49
N ARG A 104 14.69 0.85 -9.57
CA ARG A 104 15.95 0.13 -9.65
C ARG A 104 16.04 -0.76 -10.90
N SER A 105 14.93 -1.39 -11.30
CA SER A 105 14.85 -2.24 -12.49
C SER A 105 15.15 -1.49 -13.80
N ILE A 106 15.00 -0.16 -13.80
CA ILE A 106 15.32 0.70 -14.95
C ILE A 106 16.57 1.57 -14.70
N GLY A 107 17.37 1.23 -13.68
CA GLY A 107 18.60 1.96 -13.36
C GLY A 107 18.38 3.38 -12.83
N GLN A 108 17.19 3.69 -12.29
CA GLN A 108 16.86 5.02 -11.77
C GLN A 108 16.79 5.02 -10.23
N PRO A 109 17.18 6.15 -9.60
CA PRO A 109 17.00 6.32 -8.16
C PRO A 109 15.51 6.48 -7.81
N ARG A 110 15.21 6.33 -6.52
CA ARG A 110 13.89 6.68 -5.98
C ARG A 110 13.63 8.19 -6.14
N ALA A 111 12.38 8.54 -6.40
CA ALA A 111 11.96 9.94 -6.48
C ALA A 111 12.18 10.68 -5.16
N GLY A 112 12.74 11.88 -5.23
CA GLY A 112 12.80 12.81 -4.10
C GLY A 112 11.46 13.55 -3.88
N LEU A 113 11.38 14.28 -2.75
CA LEU A 113 10.16 15.00 -2.36
C LEU A 113 9.69 16.01 -3.41
N LYS A 114 10.63 16.80 -3.97
CA LYS A 114 10.28 17.78 -5.00
C LYS A 114 9.67 17.13 -6.23
N PHE A 115 10.31 16.07 -6.74
CA PHE A 115 9.81 15.34 -7.90
C PHE A 115 8.43 14.75 -7.64
N MET A 116 8.21 14.15 -6.46
CA MET A 116 6.89 13.60 -6.11
C MET A 116 5.82 14.68 -5.99
N ARG A 117 6.15 15.85 -5.42
CA ARG A 117 5.25 17.00 -5.35
C ARG A 117 4.80 17.43 -6.75
N ASP A 118 5.77 17.67 -7.62
CA ASP A 118 5.53 18.13 -8.98
C ASP A 118 4.70 17.09 -9.75
N ALA A 119 5.09 15.82 -9.70
CA ALA A 119 4.39 14.74 -10.40
C ALA A 119 2.94 14.53 -9.92
N ILE A 120 2.66 14.64 -8.61
CA ILE A 120 1.30 14.52 -8.09
C ILE A 120 0.47 15.75 -8.49
N GLY A 121 1.07 16.94 -8.45
CA GLY A 121 0.43 18.16 -8.97
C GLY A 121 0.04 18.01 -10.43
N ASP A 122 0.97 17.59 -11.28
CA ASP A 122 0.73 17.36 -12.71
C ASP A 122 -0.38 16.32 -12.94
N LEU A 123 -0.36 15.21 -12.19
CA LEU A 123 -1.39 14.17 -12.27
C LEU A 123 -2.79 14.73 -11.95
N ARG A 124 -2.91 15.49 -10.86
CA ARG A 124 -4.19 16.07 -10.44
C ARG A 124 -4.71 17.10 -11.46
N HIS A 125 -3.84 17.98 -11.95
CA HIS A 125 -4.19 18.95 -12.99
C HIS A 125 -4.63 18.27 -14.29
N LEU A 126 -3.89 17.25 -14.76
CA LEU A 126 -4.27 16.50 -15.97
C LEU A 126 -5.61 15.79 -15.79
N LEU A 127 -5.84 15.12 -14.66
CA LEU A 127 -7.10 14.43 -14.36
C LEU A 127 -8.27 15.42 -14.21
N ALA A 128 -8.01 16.63 -13.71
CA ALA A 128 -8.98 17.72 -13.71
C ALA A 128 -9.26 18.31 -15.11
N GLY A 129 -8.47 17.93 -16.13
CA GLY A 129 -8.58 18.43 -17.52
C GLY A 129 -7.87 19.75 -17.74
N GLU A 130 -7.01 20.14 -16.82
CA GLU A 130 -6.20 21.35 -16.92
C GLU A 130 -4.98 21.11 -17.82
N THR A 131 -4.39 22.20 -18.28
CA THR A 131 -3.18 22.15 -19.12
C THR A 131 -1.95 22.13 -18.25
N VAL A 132 -1.06 21.17 -18.49
CA VAL A 132 0.23 21.01 -17.82
C VAL A 132 1.38 21.20 -18.80
N GLY A 133 2.41 21.93 -18.39
CA GLY A 133 3.62 22.14 -19.18
C GLY A 133 4.68 21.08 -18.91
N PHE A 134 5.16 20.43 -19.95
CA PHE A 134 6.31 19.53 -19.90
C PHE A 134 7.44 20.10 -20.77
N GLY A 135 8.32 20.89 -20.19
CA GLY A 135 9.33 21.63 -20.92
C GLY A 135 8.71 22.64 -21.90
N PRO A 136 9.04 22.62 -23.20
CA PRO A 136 8.48 23.54 -24.18
C PRO A 136 7.05 23.19 -24.63
N THR A 137 6.52 22.04 -24.19
CA THR A 137 5.23 21.52 -24.64
C THR A 137 4.20 21.64 -23.51
N ALA A 138 2.97 22.10 -23.88
CA ALA A 138 1.83 22.10 -22.98
C ALA A 138 0.80 21.09 -23.49
N THR A 139 0.20 20.32 -22.59
CA THR A 139 -0.78 19.27 -22.92
C THR A 139 -1.88 19.16 -21.90
N ARG A 140 -2.98 18.54 -22.28
CA ARG A 140 -4.12 18.18 -21.40
C ARG A 140 -4.75 16.87 -21.87
N LEU A 141 -5.47 16.20 -21.00
CA LEU A 141 -6.32 15.08 -21.42
C LEU A 141 -7.53 15.61 -22.20
N ARG A 142 -7.73 15.10 -23.42
CA ARG A 142 -8.84 15.53 -24.32
C ARG A 142 -10.15 14.87 -23.91
N ASN A 143 -10.12 13.56 -23.66
CA ASN A 143 -11.28 12.77 -23.25
C ASN A 143 -11.09 12.40 -21.78
N ARG A 144 -11.87 12.98 -20.90
CA ARG A 144 -11.77 12.71 -19.46
C ARG A 144 -13.08 12.22 -18.88
N THR A 145 -12.94 11.41 -17.85
CA THR A 145 -14.00 10.97 -16.95
C THR A 145 -14.04 11.83 -15.69
N ALA A 146 -14.85 11.48 -14.71
CA ALA A 146 -14.68 11.99 -13.35
C ALA A 146 -13.29 11.59 -12.83
N ALA A 147 -12.53 12.55 -12.30
CA ALA A 147 -11.15 12.33 -11.88
C ALA A 147 -11.07 11.25 -10.80
N PRO A 148 -10.33 10.15 -10.99
CA PRO A 148 -10.03 9.24 -9.90
C PRO A 148 -9.10 9.93 -8.90
N PRO A 149 -9.22 9.64 -7.58
CA PRO A 149 -8.35 10.22 -6.58
C PRO A 149 -6.90 9.72 -6.74
N VAL A 150 -5.94 10.62 -6.47
CA VAL A 150 -4.51 10.33 -6.48
C VAL A 150 -4.01 10.17 -5.05
N TYR A 151 -3.62 8.97 -4.67
CA TYR A 151 -3.10 8.64 -3.34
C TYR A 151 -1.59 8.47 -3.38
N LEU A 152 -0.91 8.91 -2.31
CA LEU A 152 0.53 8.74 -2.14
C LEU A 152 0.81 7.65 -1.09
N LEU A 153 1.58 6.61 -1.48
CA LEU A 153 2.14 5.68 -0.52
C LEU A 153 3.38 6.30 0.13
N ALA A 154 3.34 6.42 1.43
CA ALA A 154 4.35 7.07 2.25
C ALA A 154 4.75 6.20 3.44
N ALA A 155 6.07 6.04 3.65
CA ALA A 155 6.64 5.34 4.78
C ALA A 155 7.46 6.26 5.70
N GLY A 156 8.11 7.28 5.18
CA GLY A 156 8.91 8.22 5.96
C GLY A 156 8.17 9.52 6.29
N PRO A 157 8.50 10.20 7.41
CA PRO A 157 7.79 11.37 7.90
C PRO A 157 7.59 12.47 6.87
N ARG A 158 8.65 12.86 6.17
CA ARG A 158 8.58 13.93 5.15
C ARG A 158 7.72 13.55 3.93
N MET A 159 7.66 12.26 3.59
CA MET A 159 6.77 11.78 2.51
C MET A 159 5.32 11.72 3.00
N ILE A 160 5.09 11.44 4.29
CA ILE A 160 3.76 11.51 4.91
C ILE A 160 3.27 12.96 4.97
N GLU A 161 4.14 13.92 5.32
CA GLU A 161 3.81 15.34 5.24
C GLU A 161 3.43 15.73 3.81
N LEU A 162 4.22 15.27 2.81
CA LEU A 162 3.91 15.53 1.41
C LEU A 162 2.55 14.94 1.00
N ALA A 163 2.19 13.74 1.47
CA ALA A 163 0.87 13.16 1.20
C ALA A 163 -0.25 14.07 1.73
N GLY A 164 -0.11 14.58 2.95
CA GLY A 164 -1.05 15.55 3.52
C GLY A 164 -1.18 16.85 2.72
N GLU A 165 -0.07 17.28 2.13
CA GLU A 165 0.01 18.57 1.42
C GLU A 165 -0.59 18.48 0.00
N VAL A 166 -0.32 17.42 -0.77
CA VAL A 166 -0.60 17.41 -2.22
C VAL A 166 -1.49 16.28 -2.73
N ALA A 167 -1.68 15.19 -1.96
CA ALA A 167 -2.45 14.04 -2.42
C ALA A 167 -3.91 14.10 -2.00
N ASP A 168 -4.78 13.34 -2.68
CA ASP A 168 -6.19 13.21 -2.30
C ASP A 168 -6.38 12.24 -1.14
N GLY A 169 -5.40 11.38 -0.87
CA GLY A 169 -5.35 10.46 0.26
C GLY A 169 -3.98 9.85 0.44
N ALA A 170 -3.79 9.07 1.48
CA ALA A 170 -2.51 8.48 1.85
C ALA A 170 -2.60 6.97 2.09
N PHE A 171 -1.63 6.21 1.57
CA PHE A 171 -1.30 4.86 2.00
C PHE A 171 -0.13 4.95 2.97
N LEU A 172 -0.34 4.62 4.23
CA LEU A 172 0.68 4.72 5.28
C LEU A 172 1.29 3.35 5.60
N MET A 173 2.60 3.23 5.41
CA MET A 173 3.37 2.03 5.79
C MET A 173 4.14 2.32 7.08
N VAL A 174 3.47 2.20 8.21
CA VAL A 174 4.00 2.63 9.53
C VAL A 174 3.78 1.59 10.64
N GLY A 175 3.27 0.41 10.29
CA GLY A 175 2.87 -0.63 11.24
C GLY A 175 1.52 -0.36 11.88
N LEU A 176 1.24 -1.12 12.96
CA LEU A 176 -0.02 -1.11 13.71
C LEU A 176 0.14 -0.67 15.17
N ASP A 177 1.33 -0.24 15.58
CA ASP A 177 1.55 0.28 16.93
C ASP A 177 0.87 1.64 17.12
N PRO A 178 0.12 1.86 18.22
CA PRO A 178 -0.61 3.11 18.46
C PRO A 178 0.30 4.36 18.49
N ALA A 179 1.53 4.27 19.01
CA ALA A 179 2.43 5.42 19.06
C ALA A 179 2.94 5.77 17.65
N SER A 180 3.27 4.78 16.86
CA SER A 180 3.67 4.92 15.45
C SER A 180 2.55 5.53 14.61
N ILE A 181 1.31 5.07 14.76
CA ILE A 181 0.13 5.61 14.07
C ILE A 181 -0.13 7.07 14.47
N ARG A 182 -0.08 7.38 15.78
CA ARG A 182 -0.23 8.78 16.24
C ARG A 182 0.85 9.69 15.68
N ALA A 183 2.11 9.23 15.68
CA ALA A 183 3.22 10.00 15.12
C ALA A 183 3.05 10.21 13.61
N ALA A 184 2.66 9.20 12.85
CA ALA A 184 2.38 9.32 11.43
C ALA A 184 1.24 10.29 11.13
N ARG A 185 0.15 10.25 11.91
CA ARG A 185 -0.97 11.20 11.76
C ARG A 185 -0.55 12.65 12.04
N ARG A 186 0.32 12.89 13.03
CA ARG A 186 0.89 14.25 13.27
C ARG A 186 1.66 14.75 12.03
N HIS A 187 2.45 13.91 11.38
CA HIS A 187 3.13 14.29 10.14
C HIS A 187 2.16 14.56 9.00
N LEU A 188 1.12 13.75 8.85
CA LEU A 188 0.08 13.96 7.84
C LEU A 188 -0.64 15.31 8.06
N GLU A 189 -0.96 15.63 9.32
CA GLU A 189 -1.59 16.89 9.73
C GLU A 189 -0.72 18.11 9.44
N ILE A 190 0.59 18.02 9.69
CA ILE A 190 1.55 19.08 9.33
C ILE A 190 1.48 19.38 7.83
N GLY A 191 1.44 18.35 6.99
CA GLY A 191 1.30 18.52 5.54
C GLY A 191 -0.06 19.09 5.14
N ALA A 192 -1.14 18.57 5.71
CA ALA A 192 -2.50 19.05 5.48
C ALA A 192 -2.65 20.53 5.82
N THR A 193 -2.14 20.95 6.99
CA THR A 193 -2.18 22.34 7.45
C THR A 193 -1.45 23.29 6.49
N ARG A 194 -0.31 22.87 5.92
CA ARG A 194 0.39 23.67 4.89
C ARG A 194 -0.46 23.93 3.64
N ALA A 195 -1.39 23.04 3.34
CA ALA A 195 -2.32 23.16 2.21
C ALA A 195 -3.70 23.72 2.60
N GLY A 196 -3.86 24.21 3.83
CA GLY A 196 -5.16 24.71 4.33
C GLY A 196 -6.21 23.60 4.50
N ARG A 197 -5.78 22.36 4.71
CA ARG A 197 -6.62 21.16 4.86
C ARG A 197 -6.56 20.64 6.30
N THR A 198 -7.45 19.73 6.63
CA THR A 198 -7.49 18.99 7.90
C THR A 198 -7.28 17.50 7.66
N LEU A 199 -7.02 16.73 8.71
CA LEU A 199 -6.92 15.27 8.62
C LEU A 199 -8.23 14.63 8.11
N ALA A 200 -9.38 15.23 8.38
CA ALA A 200 -10.67 14.73 7.91
C ALA A 200 -10.81 14.76 6.37
N ASP A 201 -10.03 15.62 5.72
CA ASP A 201 -10.04 15.76 4.25
C ASP A 201 -9.13 14.72 3.56
N ILE A 202 -8.44 13.88 4.33
CA ILE A 202 -7.41 12.98 3.80
C ILE A 202 -7.72 11.54 4.23
N PRO A 203 -8.41 10.77 3.40
CA PRO A 203 -8.58 9.34 3.62
C PRO A 203 -7.22 8.64 3.78
N VAL A 204 -7.14 7.76 4.79
CA VAL A 204 -5.92 7.01 5.12
C VAL A 204 -6.19 5.52 4.96
N VAL A 205 -5.32 4.85 4.22
CA VAL A 205 -5.26 3.38 4.12
C VAL A 205 -3.96 2.92 4.77
N PHE A 206 -4.03 2.05 5.75
CA PHE A 206 -2.83 1.49 6.38
C PHE A 206 -2.34 0.27 5.59
N VAL A 207 -1.07 0.30 5.17
CA VAL A 207 -0.42 -0.85 4.55
C VAL A 207 0.07 -1.76 5.66
N VAL A 208 -0.49 -2.96 5.72
CA VAL A 208 -0.29 -3.89 6.83
C VAL A 208 0.27 -5.20 6.32
N THR A 209 1.42 -5.61 6.85
CA THR A 209 1.98 -6.93 6.55
C THR A 209 1.09 -8.02 7.16
N LEU A 210 0.80 -9.07 6.40
CA LEU A 210 0.02 -10.22 6.83
C LEU A 210 0.86 -11.49 6.71
N GLY A 211 1.17 -12.14 7.82
CA GLY A 211 1.86 -13.43 7.88
C GLY A 211 1.01 -14.48 8.57
N LEU A 212 0.30 -15.30 7.80
CA LEU A 212 -0.51 -16.38 8.36
C LEU A 212 0.33 -17.58 8.77
N GLY A 213 -0.06 -18.21 9.86
CA GLY A 213 0.55 -19.45 10.35
C GLY A 213 -0.35 -20.18 11.34
N PRO A 214 -0.01 -21.43 11.69
CA PRO A 214 -0.84 -22.25 12.56
C PRO A 214 -0.88 -21.77 14.01
N ASN A 215 0.07 -20.93 14.39
CA ASN A 215 0.23 -20.40 15.75
C ASN A 215 0.97 -19.06 15.73
N ASP A 216 1.20 -18.51 16.92
CA ASP A 216 1.79 -17.18 17.10
C ASP A 216 3.30 -17.11 16.81
N THR A 217 3.99 -18.26 16.69
CA THR A 217 5.45 -18.28 16.47
C THR A 217 5.85 -17.73 15.10
N VAL A 218 4.94 -17.69 14.12
CA VAL A 218 5.23 -17.19 12.76
C VAL A 218 5.71 -15.74 12.77
N GLY A 219 5.18 -14.90 13.66
CA GLY A 219 5.61 -13.51 13.79
C GLY A 219 7.06 -13.39 14.28
N ALA A 220 7.41 -14.10 15.34
CA ALA A 220 8.78 -14.13 15.86
C ALA A 220 9.77 -14.71 14.84
N GLN A 221 9.39 -15.78 14.15
CA GLN A 221 10.18 -16.36 13.07
C GLN A 221 10.39 -15.37 11.93
N TRP A 222 9.33 -14.65 11.54
CA TRP A 222 9.41 -13.63 10.52
C TRP A 222 10.40 -12.52 10.91
N VAL A 223 10.30 -11.96 12.11
CA VAL A 223 11.24 -10.95 12.60
C VAL A 223 12.67 -11.46 12.59
N ARG A 224 12.92 -12.67 13.08
CA ARG A 224 14.26 -13.26 13.17
C ARG A 224 14.86 -13.63 11.81
N SER A 225 14.06 -13.92 10.79
CA SER A 225 14.54 -14.32 9.46
C SER A 225 14.58 -13.17 8.46
N TRP A 226 13.70 -12.18 8.60
CA TRP A 226 13.50 -11.15 7.59
C TRP A 226 14.06 -9.79 7.97
N PHE A 227 14.20 -9.53 9.27
CA PHE A 227 14.76 -8.31 9.82
C PHE A 227 16.29 -8.30 9.69
N GLN A 228 16.80 -8.67 8.52
CA GLN A 228 18.24 -8.75 8.28
C GLN A 228 18.78 -7.48 7.67
N PRO A 229 19.80 -6.85 8.29
CA PRO A 229 20.51 -5.72 7.71
C PRO A 229 21.07 -6.06 6.33
N GLY A 230 20.96 -5.13 5.40
CA GLY A 230 21.55 -5.28 4.07
C GLY A 230 20.78 -6.13 3.07
N GLN A 231 19.60 -6.63 3.39
CA GLN A 231 18.73 -7.30 2.42
C GLN A 231 18.11 -6.26 1.48
N PRO A 232 18.49 -6.20 0.17
CA PRO A 232 18.20 -5.05 -0.68
C PRO A 232 16.74 -4.95 -1.11
N PHE A 233 15.94 -6.01 -0.99
CA PHE A 233 14.57 -6.05 -1.52
C PHE A 233 13.50 -5.90 -0.45
N LEU A 234 13.81 -6.36 0.70
CA LEU A 234 12.96 -6.30 1.87
C LEU A 234 13.85 -5.78 2.99
N ALA A 235 14.53 -4.67 2.76
CA ALA A 235 15.35 -4.02 3.77
C ALA A 235 14.45 -3.71 4.99
N TYR A 236 14.04 -4.74 5.63
CA TYR A 236 13.48 -4.76 6.95
C TYR A 236 14.60 -5.11 7.93
N PRO A 237 14.82 -4.22 8.85
CA PRO A 237 14.17 -2.94 8.91
C PRO A 237 14.76 -1.93 7.92
N SER A 238 13.94 -1.33 7.09
CA SER A 238 14.34 -0.10 6.40
C SER A 238 14.49 1.03 7.42
N VAL A 239 15.23 2.08 7.07
CA VAL A 239 15.35 3.27 7.94
C VAL A 239 13.98 3.80 8.40
N ALA A 240 12.97 3.75 7.53
CA ALA A 240 11.61 4.16 7.88
C ALA A 240 10.97 3.21 8.90
N ASN A 241 11.14 1.89 8.72
CA ASN A 241 10.58 0.90 9.64
C ASN A 241 11.23 0.97 11.02
N LEU A 242 12.56 1.10 11.08
CA LEU A 242 13.29 1.31 12.33
C LEU A 242 12.80 2.55 13.07
N ARG A 243 12.50 3.62 12.34
CA ARG A 243 11.94 4.82 12.95
C ARG A 243 10.62 4.53 13.65
N TRP A 244 9.69 3.87 12.97
CA TRP A 244 8.38 3.56 13.55
C TRP A 244 8.47 2.57 14.70
N LEU A 245 9.38 1.62 14.64
CA LEU A 245 9.67 0.73 15.76
C LEU A 245 10.26 1.49 16.96
N ARG A 246 11.09 2.51 16.74
CA ARG A 246 11.57 3.37 17.82
C ARG A 246 10.44 4.22 18.44
N GLU A 247 9.52 4.74 17.64
CA GLU A 247 8.30 5.40 18.14
C GLU A 247 7.44 4.43 18.99
N ALA A 248 7.45 3.14 18.66
CA ALA A 248 6.80 2.06 19.42
C ALA A 248 7.63 1.58 20.64
N GLY A 249 8.79 2.18 20.93
CA GLY A 249 9.62 1.84 22.07
C GLY A 249 10.61 0.69 21.84
N PHE A 250 10.89 0.33 20.57
CA PHE A 250 11.89 -0.69 20.23
C PHE A 250 13.22 -0.02 19.85
N GLU A 251 14.23 -0.18 20.67
CA GLU A 251 15.59 0.29 20.39
C GLU A 251 16.31 -0.68 19.45
N LEU A 252 16.07 -0.54 18.16
CA LEU A 252 16.72 -1.29 17.10
C LEU A 252 17.50 -0.34 16.20
N ASP A 253 18.65 -0.79 15.71
CA ASP A 253 19.46 -0.10 14.71
C ASP A 253 19.63 -0.94 13.44
N GLU A 254 20.34 -0.40 12.45
CA GLU A 254 20.57 -1.09 11.17
C GLU A 254 21.60 -2.22 11.29
N ALA A 255 22.33 -2.31 12.40
CA ALA A 255 23.41 -3.27 12.62
C ALA A 255 23.02 -4.42 13.58
N HIS A 256 21.77 -4.42 14.10
CA HIS A 256 21.32 -5.48 15.02
C HIS A 256 21.32 -6.86 14.35
N ASP A 257 21.62 -7.89 15.13
CA ASP A 257 21.44 -9.29 14.71
C ASP A 257 19.99 -9.72 15.00
N PRO A 258 19.14 -9.92 14.00
CA PRO A 258 17.75 -10.30 14.24
C PRO A 258 17.63 -11.68 14.89
N THR A 259 18.61 -12.57 14.72
CA THR A 259 18.60 -13.91 15.34
C THR A 259 18.85 -13.87 16.85
N ALA A 260 19.47 -12.80 17.33
CA ALA A 260 19.72 -12.56 18.75
C ALA A 260 18.52 -11.93 19.49
N ILE A 261 17.47 -11.50 18.77
CA ILE A 261 16.27 -10.92 19.38
C ILE A 261 15.55 -12.02 20.19
N PRO A 262 15.29 -11.81 21.49
CA PRO A 262 14.51 -12.76 22.30
C PRO A 262 13.12 -13.00 21.70
N GLU A 263 12.57 -14.19 21.90
CA GLU A 263 11.34 -14.61 21.23
C GLU A 263 10.14 -13.75 21.57
N ASP A 264 9.96 -13.44 22.85
CA ASP A 264 8.92 -12.53 23.34
C ASP A 264 9.04 -11.13 22.74
N ARG A 265 10.27 -10.64 22.60
CA ARG A 265 10.55 -9.34 21.97
C ARG A 265 10.27 -9.39 20.46
N ALA A 266 10.61 -10.48 19.80
CA ALA A 266 10.30 -10.67 18.38
C ALA A 266 8.79 -10.71 18.12
N HIS A 267 8.00 -11.32 19.01
CA HIS A 267 6.53 -11.28 18.94
C HIS A 267 6.00 -9.86 19.07
N GLN A 268 6.49 -9.09 20.05
CA GLN A 268 6.07 -7.68 20.23
C GLN A 268 6.40 -6.83 18.99
N ILE A 269 7.58 -7.03 18.38
CA ILE A 269 7.97 -6.34 17.15
C ILE A 269 7.05 -6.73 15.99
N ALA A 270 6.73 -8.02 15.85
CA ALA A 270 5.80 -8.49 14.83
C ALA A 270 4.42 -7.84 14.97
N ASP A 271 3.88 -7.78 16.19
CA ASP A 271 2.58 -7.16 16.49
C ASP A 271 2.58 -5.66 16.23
N ALA A 272 3.68 -4.96 16.52
CA ALA A 272 3.83 -3.56 16.18
C ALA A 272 3.90 -3.32 14.65
N PHE A 273 4.38 -4.31 13.90
CA PHE A 273 4.62 -4.19 12.47
C PHE A 273 3.44 -4.62 11.61
N GLY A 274 2.67 -5.66 12.02
CA GLY A 274 1.62 -6.21 11.18
C GLY A 274 0.70 -7.20 11.88
N LEU A 275 0.13 -8.09 11.09
CA LEU A 275 -0.77 -9.16 11.51
C LEU A 275 -0.04 -10.49 11.30
N PHE A 276 0.28 -11.19 12.39
CA PHE A 276 1.00 -12.45 12.35
C PHE A 276 0.36 -13.49 13.25
N GLY A 277 0.27 -14.73 12.78
CA GLY A 277 -0.28 -15.84 13.52
C GLY A 277 -1.50 -16.49 12.85
N SER A 278 -2.37 -17.08 13.68
CA SER A 278 -3.61 -17.68 13.17
C SER A 278 -4.55 -16.61 12.57
N PRO A 279 -5.45 -16.99 11.66
CA PRO A 279 -6.44 -16.07 11.11
C PRO A 279 -7.28 -15.35 12.18
N GLU A 280 -7.62 -16.06 13.26
CA GLU A 280 -8.38 -15.52 14.39
C GLU A 280 -7.60 -14.41 15.10
N ARG A 281 -6.32 -14.68 15.42
CA ARG A 281 -5.42 -13.69 16.03
C ARG A 281 -5.25 -12.46 15.13
N CYS A 282 -5.07 -12.67 13.82
CA CYS A 282 -4.95 -11.57 12.87
C CYS A 282 -6.19 -10.67 12.85
N ALA A 283 -7.39 -11.28 12.90
CA ALA A 283 -8.64 -10.54 12.99
C ALA A 283 -8.75 -9.76 14.32
N ASP A 284 -8.47 -10.41 15.45
CA ASP A 284 -8.52 -9.79 16.78
C ASP A 284 -7.53 -8.62 16.89
N ARG A 285 -6.31 -8.78 16.36
CA ARG A 285 -5.29 -7.71 16.32
C ARG A 285 -5.73 -6.53 15.44
N LEU A 286 -6.43 -6.79 14.33
CA LEU A 286 -6.95 -5.73 13.48
C LEU A 286 -8.11 -4.97 14.17
N LEU A 287 -9.00 -5.67 14.87
CA LEU A 287 -10.05 -5.06 15.69
C LEU A 287 -9.45 -4.19 16.80
N GLN A 288 -8.41 -4.68 17.49
CA GLN A 288 -7.68 -3.91 18.49
C GLN A 288 -7.06 -2.63 17.89
N ALA A 289 -6.38 -2.73 16.73
CA ALA A 289 -5.79 -1.57 16.06
C ALA A 289 -6.85 -0.52 15.65
N ARG A 290 -8.05 -0.98 15.27
CA ARG A 290 -9.18 -0.10 15.02
C ARG A 290 -9.65 0.61 16.30
N GLU A 291 -9.83 -0.14 17.38
CA GLU A 291 -10.31 0.41 18.66
C GLU A 291 -9.33 1.43 19.25
N GLU A 292 -8.04 1.07 19.29
CA GLU A 292 -6.99 1.89 19.88
C GLU A 292 -6.57 3.07 19.03
N SER A 293 -6.64 2.95 17.71
CA SER A 293 -6.02 3.89 16.77
C SER A 293 -6.90 4.27 15.58
N GLY A 294 -8.14 3.81 15.49
CA GLY A 294 -9.04 4.15 14.38
C GLY A 294 -8.52 3.65 13.02
N VAL A 295 -7.97 2.43 12.98
CA VAL A 295 -7.56 1.77 11.74
C VAL A 295 -8.78 1.11 11.13
N ASP A 296 -9.42 1.78 10.15
CA ASP A 296 -10.67 1.35 9.53
C ASP A 296 -10.59 1.13 8.02
N ASP A 297 -9.43 1.36 7.40
CA ASP A 297 -9.14 1.01 5.99
C ASP A 297 -7.72 0.45 5.90
N VAL A 298 -7.59 -0.79 5.47
CA VAL A 298 -6.29 -1.49 5.40
C VAL A 298 -6.05 -2.09 4.03
N PHE A 299 -4.79 -2.07 3.65
CA PHE A 299 -4.26 -2.79 2.50
C PHE A 299 -3.32 -3.88 2.98
N LEU A 300 -3.77 -5.11 2.92
CA LEU A 300 -3.01 -6.28 3.36
C LEU A 300 -1.90 -6.61 2.36
N PHE A 301 -0.71 -6.70 2.87
CA PHE A 301 0.49 -7.05 2.13
C PHE A 301 0.98 -8.42 2.62
N PRO A 302 0.63 -9.53 1.94
CA PRO A 302 1.08 -10.86 2.33
C PRO A 302 2.59 -10.93 2.47
N ALA A 303 3.07 -11.46 3.59
CA ALA A 303 4.49 -11.66 3.85
C ALA A 303 5.03 -12.72 2.88
N HIS A 304 6.13 -12.42 2.22
CA HIS A 304 6.74 -13.32 1.24
C HIS A 304 8.25 -13.10 1.18
N ASP A 305 8.99 -14.10 0.79
CA ASP A 305 10.40 -13.99 0.41
C ASP A 305 10.55 -13.48 -1.03
N LEU A 306 11.80 -13.35 -1.49
CA LEU A 306 12.07 -12.91 -2.86
C LEU A 306 11.49 -13.87 -3.91
N ALA A 307 11.53 -15.17 -3.65
CA ALA A 307 10.99 -16.19 -4.55
C ALA A 307 9.45 -16.15 -4.57
N GLY A 308 8.84 -15.95 -3.40
CA GLY A 308 7.39 -15.87 -3.21
C GLY A 308 6.74 -14.55 -3.65
N GLY A 309 7.53 -13.54 -4.04
CA GLY A 309 7.01 -12.19 -4.33
C GLY A 309 5.98 -12.10 -5.44
N TYR A 310 5.87 -13.13 -6.27
CA TYR A 310 4.86 -13.26 -7.33
C TYR A 310 3.83 -14.37 -7.08
N ALA A 311 3.90 -15.06 -5.94
CA ALA A 311 2.88 -16.04 -5.56
C ALA A 311 1.54 -15.36 -5.26
N MET A 312 0.44 -15.96 -5.73
CA MET A 312 -0.90 -15.47 -5.41
C MET A 312 -1.22 -15.74 -3.94
N PRO A 313 -1.85 -14.80 -3.23
CA PRO A 313 -2.17 -14.94 -1.80
C PRO A 313 -3.43 -15.79 -1.58
N GLU A 314 -3.40 -17.04 -2.04
CA GLU A 314 -4.58 -17.92 -1.97
C GLU A 314 -4.95 -18.28 -0.54
N ALA A 315 -3.94 -18.60 0.29
CA ALA A 315 -4.16 -18.93 1.70
C ALA A 315 -4.74 -17.75 2.49
N GLU A 316 -4.29 -16.53 2.20
CA GLU A 316 -4.77 -15.31 2.82
C GLU A 316 -6.23 -15.01 2.41
N VAL A 317 -6.58 -15.24 1.14
CA VAL A 317 -7.95 -15.08 0.66
C VAL A 317 -8.86 -16.13 1.28
N ASP A 318 -8.44 -17.40 1.36
CA ASP A 318 -9.20 -18.47 2.03
C ASP A 318 -9.43 -18.18 3.51
N ALA A 319 -8.38 -17.74 4.21
CA ALA A 319 -8.47 -17.39 5.63
C ALA A 319 -9.38 -16.19 5.86
N PHE A 320 -9.33 -15.19 4.98
CA PHE A 320 -10.21 -14.03 5.05
C PHE A 320 -11.67 -14.44 4.88
N GLU A 321 -11.99 -15.18 3.83
CA GLU A 321 -13.35 -15.63 3.54
C GLU A 321 -13.96 -16.45 4.67
N ARG A 322 -13.19 -17.42 5.19
CA ARG A 322 -13.70 -18.41 6.14
C ARG A 322 -13.72 -17.94 7.60
N ILE A 323 -12.79 -17.07 7.97
CA ILE A 323 -12.55 -16.75 9.39
C ILE A 323 -12.51 -15.24 9.63
N ILE A 324 -11.60 -14.50 8.95
CA ILE A 324 -11.31 -13.12 9.31
C ILE A 324 -12.54 -12.25 9.08
N ARG A 325 -13.19 -12.38 7.93
CA ARG A 325 -14.38 -11.60 7.54
C ARG A 325 -15.48 -11.64 8.60
N SER A 326 -15.85 -12.84 9.05
CA SER A 326 -16.93 -13.02 10.05
C SER A 326 -16.58 -12.37 11.39
N ARG A 327 -15.31 -12.45 11.82
CA ARG A 327 -14.83 -11.79 13.05
C ARG A 327 -14.83 -10.27 12.94
N LEU A 328 -14.54 -9.72 11.78
CA LEU A 328 -14.59 -8.28 11.54
C LEU A 328 -16.02 -7.73 11.42
N GLY A 329 -17.02 -8.60 11.31
CA GLY A 329 -18.43 -8.22 11.14
C GLY A 329 -18.73 -7.62 9.76
N VAL A 330 -18.05 -8.11 8.72
CA VAL A 330 -18.15 -7.62 7.34
C VAL A 330 -18.62 -8.72 6.38
#